data_2728299ab7df877446c593374909251a
#
_entry.id   2728299ab7df877446c593374909251a
#
_cell.length_a   1.000
_cell.length_b   1.000
_cell.length_c   1.000
_cell.angle_alpha   90.00
_cell.angle_beta   90.00
_cell.angle_gamma   90.00
#
_symmetry.space_group_name_H-M   'P 1'
#
loop_
_entity.id
_entity.type
_entity.pdbx_description
1 polymer ?
#
loop_
_entity_poly.entity_id
_entity_poly.type
_entity_poly.pdbx_seq_one_letter_code
_entity_poly.pdbx_strand_id
1 'polypeptide(L)'
;MNQFPPRLDSPVAFAMARTMLDGFNRHYRLFRQVSAAAKQRFERADWAGQQAAQRERIAFYDQRVDEATERLQNELDAGNQPMEIWQQAKLHYIGLLTNHHQPELAETFFNSVTTKILRREHFNNEFLFVRPALSTEYIENEEPAAKPTFRVYYPHTHEALHACLRRAIENFQLALPFEDLDRDVGQVLAAVRQRFGNDVRLRPNFQIQMLDSLFYRNKGAYAVGKVINGFTEFPLALPILHNERGQLFIDTVLLTEDDLLLLFSFARAYFMVDMEIPSAYVQFLRSLMARKPRAELYNALGLAKQGKTLFYRDFLYHLRHSSDQFIVAPGIKGMVMVVFTLPSFPFVFKVIKDFYPPQKDTTRDKIKGKYLLVKQHDRVGRMAETLEYSNVAFERARFSPELIQEIETFCPSQLEYDGDTIIIRHCYIERRMIPLNIYLQEADDAQLEAAVIEYGNAIKDMVAANIFPGDMLWKNFGITRHGKVVFYDYDEIEYITDCNFRRVPAPRNEEDEMAAEPWYAVGPHDVFPETFGQFLLGNPKVRAVFMKHHADLLDAAFWQEHQSRIREGHLYDVFTYDATRRFPREGALATSNPPVQPVQETST
;
A
#
# COMPACT_ATOMS: atom_id res chain seq x y z
N MET A 1 45.72 14.74 -1.12
CA MET A 1 45.41 16.11 -1.55
C MET A 1 44.39 16.67 -0.59
N ASN A 2 44.78 17.63 0.26
CA ASN A 2 43.87 18.33 1.16
C ASN A 2 42.97 19.25 0.30
N GLN A 3 41.83 18.79 -0.10
CA GLN A 3 40.80 19.68 -0.65
C GLN A 3 40.15 20.40 0.56
N PHE A 4 40.41 21.69 0.68
CA PHE A 4 39.62 22.56 1.55
C PHE A 4 38.16 22.42 1.17
N PRO A 5 37.23 22.46 2.15
CA PRO A 5 35.80 22.43 1.83
C PRO A 5 35.49 23.56 0.82
N PRO A 6 34.63 23.31 -0.19
CA PRO A 6 34.30 24.31 -1.18
C PRO A 6 33.78 25.58 -0.47
N ARG A 7 34.29 26.75 -0.87
CA ARG A 7 33.79 28.02 -0.34
C ARG A 7 32.31 28.16 -0.69
N LEU A 8 31.47 28.42 0.30
CA LEU A 8 30.02 28.61 0.14
C LEU A 8 29.71 30.05 -0.32
N ASP A 9 30.32 30.48 -1.41
CA ASP A 9 30.30 31.90 -1.84
C ASP A 9 29.39 32.14 -3.05
N SER A 10 28.75 31.10 -3.60
CA SER A 10 27.94 31.23 -4.81
C SER A 10 26.49 31.62 -4.51
N PRO A 11 26.04 32.83 -4.86
CA PRO A 11 24.63 33.23 -4.76
C PRO A 11 23.70 32.33 -5.61
N VAL A 12 24.20 31.81 -6.74
CA VAL A 12 23.45 30.91 -7.63
C VAL A 12 23.19 29.56 -6.92
N ALA A 13 24.23 28.97 -6.29
CA ALA A 13 24.10 27.73 -5.54
C ALA A 13 23.10 27.87 -4.38
N PHE A 14 23.14 29.00 -3.66
CA PHE A 14 22.15 29.29 -2.62
C PHE A 14 20.73 29.46 -3.18
N ALA A 15 20.58 30.17 -4.30
CA ALA A 15 19.29 30.33 -4.96
C ALA A 15 18.73 28.99 -5.46
N MET A 16 19.57 28.09 -6.00
CA MET A 16 19.16 26.73 -6.38
C MET A 16 18.66 25.95 -5.17
N ALA A 17 19.42 25.93 -4.08
CA ALA A 17 19.02 25.26 -2.84
C ALA A 17 17.69 25.78 -2.31
N ARG A 18 17.51 27.10 -2.27
CA ARG A 18 16.28 27.73 -1.81
C ARG A 18 15.08 27.41 -2.71
N THR A 19 15.25 27.45 -4.03
CA THR A 19 14.18 27.11 -4.98
C THR A 19 13.70 25.68 -4.79
N MET A 20 14.62 24.72 -4.56
CA MET A 20 14.25 23.32 -4.27
C MET A 20 13.51 23.19 -2.93
N LEU A 21 13.97 23.86 -1.88
CA LEU A 21 13.32 23.83 -0.57
C LEU A 21 11.93 24.48 -0.60
N ASP A 22 11.76 25.60 -1.31
CA ASP A 22 10.48 26.25 -1.52
C ASP A 22 9.50 25.34 -2.27
N GLY A 23 9.98 24.59 -3.27
CA GLY A 23 9.22 23.55 -3.98
C GLY A 23 8.74 22.44 -3.05
N PHE A 24 9.64 21.91 -2.21
CA PHE A 24 9.30 20.93 -1.19
C PHE A 24 8.26 21.46 -0.18
N ASN A 25 8.48 22.64 0.36
CA ASN A 25 7.58 23.25 1.35
C ASN A 25 6.18 23.48 0.77
N ARG A 26 6.08 23.86 -0.52
CA ARG A 26 4.81 23.95 -1.23
C ARG A 26 4.14 22.59 -1.36
N HIS A 27 4.89 21.56 -1.77
CA HIS A 27 4.40 20.19 -1.86
C HIS A 27 3.83 19.71 -0.51
N TYR A 28 4.62 19.83 0.55
CA TYR A 28 4.24 19.31 1.86
C TYR A 28 3.06 20.06 2.47
N ARG A 29 2.94 21.36 2.23
CA ARG A 29 1.78 22.15 2.64
C ARG A 29 0.49 21.65 1.96
N LEU A 30 0.51 21.42 0.65
CA LEU A 30 -0.62 20.84 -0.10
C LEU A 30 -0.96 19.44 0.41
N PHE A 31 0.04 18.61 0.63
CA PHE A 31 -0.14 17.27 1.20
C PHE A 31 -0.88 17.33 2.54
N ARG A 32 -0.47 18.22 3.44
CA ARG A 32 -1.14 18.43 4.73
C ARG A 32 -2.57 18.95 4.55
N GLN A 33 -2.78 19.95 3.71
CA GLN A 33 -4.11 20.52 3.46
C GLN A 33 -5.12 19.47 2.99
N VAL A 34 -4.74 18.63 2.04
CA VAL A 34 -5.61 17.54 1.53
C VAL A 34 -5.85 16.49 2.61
N SER A 35 -4.82 16.16 3.39
CA SER A 35 -4.92 15.18 4.48
C SER A 35 -5.80 15.71 5.63
N ALA A 36 -5.67 16.97 6.03
CA ALA A 36 -6.49 17.60 7.05
C ALA A 36 -7.98 17.68 6.64
N ALA A 37 -8.24 17.97 5.36
CA ALA A 37 -9.60 18.01 4.82
C ALA A 37 -10.30 16.64 4.83
N ALA A 38 -9.58 15.54 5.07
CA ALA A 38 -10.16 14.20 5.19
C ALA A 38 -11.13 14.11 6.39
N LYS A 39 -10.87 14.84 7.47
CA LYS A 39 -11.80 14.94 8.61
C LYS A 39 -13.18 15.46 8.16
N GLN A 40 -13.21 16.57 7.43
CA GLN A 40 -14.46 17.18 6.98
C GLN A 40 -15.20 16.27 5.98
N ARG A 41 -14.46 15.59 5.06
CA ARG A 41 -15.07 14.62 4.14
C ARG A 41 -15.65 13.44 4.89
N PHE A 42 -14.95 12.90 5.89
CA PHE A 42 -15.45 11.84 6.75
C PHE A 42 -16.74 12.29 7.46
N GLU A 43 -16.74 13.45 8.12
CA GLU A 43 -17.91 13.98 8.83
C GLU A 43 -19.13 14.20 7.91
N ARG A 44 -18.90 14.51 6.62
CA ARG A 44 -19.98 14.70 5.62
C ARG A 44 -20.34 13.41 4.87
N ALA A 45 -19.72 12.27 5.20
CA ALA A 45 -19.83 11.03 4.44
C ALA A 45 -19.52 11.20 2.94
N ASP A 46 -18.63 12.15 2.60
CA ASP A 46 -18.20 12.41 1.22
C ASP A 46 -17.11 11.41 0.79
N TRP A 47 -17.53 10.17 0.55
CA TRP A 47 -16.65 9.07 0.20
C TRP A 47 -16.07 9.21 -1.20
N ALA A 48 -16.82 9.76 -2.14
CA ALA A 48 -16.37 10.02 -3.50
C ALA A 48 -15.28 11.11 -3.51
N GLY A 49 -15.49 12.21 -2.78
CA GLY A 49 -14.49 13.26 -2.58
C GLY A 49 -13.24 12.75 -1.86
N GLN A 50 -13.38 11.81 -0.93
CA GLN A 50 -12.24 11.17 -0.25
C GLN A 50 -11.39 10.37 -1.24
N GLN A 51 -12.00 9.59 -2.14
CA GLN A 51 -11.28 8.85 -3.18
C GLN A 51 -10.64 9.77 -4.21
N ALA A 52 -11.34 10.82 -4.64
CA ALA A 52 -10.79 11.80 -5.57
C ALA A 52 -9.54 12.48 -4.99
N ALA A 53 -9.61 12.93 -3.73
CA ALA A 53 -8.49 13.53 -3.02
C ALA A 53 -7.29 12.58 -2.83
N GLN A 54 -7.55 11.30 -2.63
CA GLN A 54 -6.49 10.29 -2.55
C GLN A 54 -5.74 10.15 -3.88
N ARG A 55 -6.47 10.12 -5.02
CA ARG A 55 -5.86 10.06 -6.36
C ARG A 55 -5.09 11.34 -6.69
N GLU A 56 -5.64 12.50 -6.38
CA GLU A 56 -5.00 13.79 -6.58
C GLU A 56 -3.68 13.89 -5.78
N ARG A 57 -3.69 13.47 -4.52
CA ARG A 57 -2.50 13.47 -3.65
C ARG A 57 -1.33 12.68 -4.22
N ILE A 58 -1.59 11.58 -4.96
CA ILE A 58 -0.55 10.77 -5.60
C ILE A 58 0.22 11.59 -6.66
N ALA A 59 -0.44 12.47 -7.38
CA ALA A 59 0.16 13.27 -8.45
C ALA A 59 0.93 14.50 -7.95
N PHE A 60 0.63 15.02 -6.77
CA PHE A 60 1.20 16.27 -6.26
C PHE A 60 2.73 16.29 -6.21
N TYR A 61 3.33 15.21 -5.80
CA TYR A 61 4.78 15.15 -5.67
C TYR A 61 5.49 15.36 -7.01
N ASP A 62 5.08 14.60 -8.02
CA ASP A 62 5.71 14.66 -9.34
C ASP A 62 5.47 16.02 -9.99
N GLN A 63 4.27 16.61 -9.87
CA GLN A 63 3.99 17.98 -10.35
C GLN A 63 4.89 19.02 -9.70
N ARG A 64 5.11 18.94 -8.38
CA ARG A 64 5.99 19.91 -7.68
C ARG A 64 7.47 19.72 -8.03
N VAL A 65 7.89 18.47 -8.27
CA VAL A 65 9.24 18.20 -8.78
C VAL A 65 9.42 18.79 -10.18
N ASP A 66 8.42 18.65 -11.06
CA ASP A 66 8.47 19.23 -12.41
C ASP A 66 8.55 20.76 -12.36
N GLU A 67 7.69 21.42 -11.59
CA GLU A 67 7.72 22.87 -11.39
C GLU A 67 9.07 23.38 -10.85
N ALA A 68 9.63 22.67 -9.85
CA ALA A 68 10.93 23.05 -9.29
C ALA A 68 12.06 22.88 -10.34
N THR A 69 11.99 21.80 -11.14
CA THR A 69 12.93 21.54 -12.23
C THR A 69 12.87 22.64 -13.31
N GLU A 70 11.65 22.98 -13.76
CA GLU A 70 11.43 24.03 -14.76
C GLU A 70 11.94 25.40 -14.27
N ARG A 71 11.66 25.74 -13.01
CA ARG A 71 12.15 27.00 -12.42
C ARG A 71 13.67 27.05 -12.35
N LEU A 72 14.32 25.96 -11.92
CA LEU A 72 15.79 25.88 -11.88
C LEU A 72 16.40 26.00 -13.25
N GLN A 73 15.79 25.41 -14.27
CA GLN A 73 16.28 25.49 -15.65
C GLN A 73 16.06 26.90 -16.24
N ASN A 74 14.86 27.46 -16.09
CA ASN A 74 14.49 28.73 -16.74
C ASN A 74 15.07 29.97 -16.03
N GLU A 75 15.09 29.96 -14.67
CA GLU A 75 15.50 31.12 -13.87
C GLU A 75 17.00 31.13 -13.55
N LEU A 76 17.64 29.93 -13.42
CA LEU A 76 19.00 29.76 -12.94
C LEU A 76 19.92 29.00 -13.91
N ASP A 77 19.41 28.63 -15.08
CA ASP A 77 20.15 27.85 -16.10
C ASP A 77 20.87 26.62 -15.50
N ALA A 78 20.16 25.90 -14.62
CA ALA A 78 20.74 24.87 -13.77
C ALA A 78 21.39 23.72 -14.56
N GLY A 79 20.87 23.40 -15.75
CA GLY A 79 21.44 22.37 -16.63
C GLY A 79 22.85 22.69 -17.15
N ASN A 80 23.22 23.97 -17.25
CA ASN A 80 24.53 24.44 -17.72
C ASN A 80 25.44 24.91 -16.58
N GLN A 81 24.99 24.84 -15.32
CA GLN A 81 25.85 25.24 -14.19
C GLN A 81 26.99 24.24 -13.98
N PRO A 82 28.21 24.74 -13.64
CA PRO A 82 29.34 23.89 -13.25
C PRO A 82 28.98 22.92 -12.10
N MET A 83 29.64 21.77 -12.07
CA MET A 83 29.39 20.75 -11.04
C MET A 83 29.71 21.23 -9.61
N GLU A 84 30.66 22.13 -9.47
CA GLU A 84 31.00 22.78 -8.20
C GLU A 84 29.82 23.60 -7.64
N ILE A 85 29.00 24.19 -8.50
CA ILE A 85 27.78 24.93 -8.09
C ILE A 85 26.75 23.97 -7.55
N TRP A 86 26.60 22.79 -8.15
CA TRP A 86 25.69 21.74 -7.64
C TRP A 86 26.14 21.17 -6.28
N GLN A 87 27.45 20.97 -6.09
CA GLN A 87 28.02 20.59 -4.79
C GLN A 87 27.73 21.64 -3.71
N GLN A 88 27.97 22.94 -4.05
CA GLN A 88 27.63 24.03 -3.13
C GLN A 88 26.13 24.14 -2.88
N ALA A 89 25.28 23.93 -3.88
CA ALA A 89 23.83 23.93 -3.72
C ALA A 89 23.38 22.86 -2.73
N LYS A 90 23.97 21.66 -2.80
CA LYS A 90 23.70 20.60 -1.80
C LYS A 90 24.14 21.02 -0.39
N LEU A 91 25.31 21.62 -0.23
CA LEU A 91 25.78 22.09 1.08
C LEU A 91 24.91 23.21 1.65
N HIS A 92 24.48 24.16 0.83
CA HIS A 92 23.52 25.18 1.22
C HIS A 92 22.19 24.56 1.64
N TYR A 93 21.73 23.53 0.89
CA TYR A 93 20.49 22.83 1.22
C TYR A 93 20.56 22.15 2.59
N ILE A 94 21.68 21.50 2.92
CA ILE A 94 21.93 20.92 4.26
C ILE A 94 21.80 22.01 5.33
N GLY A 95 22.43 23.17 5.13
CA GLY A 95 22.32 24.30 6.05
C GLY A 95 20.89 24.78 6.26
N LEU A 96 20.09 24.85 5.18
CA LEU A 96 18.68 25.21 5.26
C LEU A 96 17.80 24.18 5.97
N LEU A 97 18.24 22.91 6.01
CA LEU A 97 17.50 21.83 6.65
C LEU A 97 17.77 21.68 8.16
N THR A 98 18.75 22.37 8.73
CA THR A 98 19.21 22.16 10.12
C THR A 98 18.07 22.25 11.14
N ASN A 99 17.13 23.19 10.96
CA ASN A 99 15.96 23.36 11.84
C ASN A 99 14.65 23.04 11.12
N HIS A 100 14.70 22.27 10.04
CA HIS A 100 13.51 21.94 9.27
C HIS A 100 12.78 20.72 9.87
N HIS A 101 11.44 20.78 9.98
CA HIS A 101 10.64 19.70 10.58
C HIS A 101 10.61 18.39 9.77
N GLN A 102 10.96 18.42 8.47
CA GLN A 102 10.92 17.25 7.59
C GLN A 102 12.21 17.11 6.75
N PRO A 103 13.42 17.09 7.35
CA PRO A 103 14.65 17.10 6.59
C PRO A 103 14.80 15.89 5.67
N GLU A 104 14.45 14.68 6.11
CA GLU A 104 14.54 13.46 5.30
C GLU A 104 13.65 13.50 4.03
N LEU A 105 12.44 14.05 4.16
CA LEU A 105 11.52 14.21 3.03
C LEU A 105 12.03 15.26 2.04
N ALA A 106 12.59 16.36 2.57
CA ALA A 106 13.19 17.43 1.77
C ALA A 106 14.43 16.92 1.00
N GLU A 107 15.29 16.11 1.62
CA GLU A 107 16.41 15.43 0.94
C GLU A 107 15.93 14.55 -0.21
N THR A 108 14.83 13.81 -0.01
CA THR A 108 14.21 12.98 -1.06
C THR A 108 13.70 13.84 -2.22
N PHE A 109 13.12 15.01 -1.92
CA PHE A 109 12.66 15.95 -2.93
C PHE A 109 13.84 16.56 -3.71
N PHE A 110 14.90 16.97 -3.02
CA PHE A 110 16.15 17.43 -3.64
C PHE A 110 16.69 16.40 -4.64
N ASN A 111 16.80 15.13 -4.21
CA ASN A 111 17.25 14.06 -5.09
C ASN A 111 16.37 13.93 -6.35
N SER A 112 15.05 14.02 -6.18
CA SER A 112 14.11 13.89 -7.30
C SER A 112 14.26 15.00 -8.32
N VAL A 113 14.50 16.24 -7.89
CA VAL A 113 14.74 17.39 -8.77
C VAL A 113 16.11 17.25 -9.44
N THR A 114 17.15 16.98 -8.66
CA THR A 114 18.53 16.88 -9.14
C THR A 114 18.69 15.79 -10.20
N THR A 115 18.07 14.62 -10.00
CA THR A 115 18.13 13.50 -10.97
C THR A 115 17.39 13.77 -12.28
N LYS A 116 16.51 14.77 -12.33
CA LYS A 116 15.88 15.23 -13.58
C LYS A 116 16.78 16.15 -14.42
N ILE A 117 17.73 16.80 -13.77
CA ILE A 117 18.61 17.79 -14.42
C ILE A 117 19.98 17.19 -14.70
N LEU A 118 20.59 16.53 -13.72
CA LEU A 118 21.93 15.98 -13.85
C LEU A 118 21.95 14.65 -14.61
N ARG A 119 23.10 14.37 -15.26
CA ARG A 119 23.37 13.09 -15.91
C ARG A 119 23.70 12.00 -14.88
N ARG A 120 23.53 10.73 -15.26
CA ARG A 120 23.73 9.55 -14.38
C ARG A 120 25.13 9.48 -13.74
N GLU A 121 26.18 9.92 -14.43
CA GLU A 121 27.55 9.95 -13.92
C GLU A 121 27.69 10.75 -12.62
N HIS A 122 26.76 11.66 -12.36
CA HIS A 122 26.69 12.47 -11.14
C HIS A 122 25.74 11.91 -10.08
N PHE A 123 25.16 10.69 -10.26
CA PHE A 123 24.27 10.08 -9.27
C PHE A 123 25.04 9.42 -8.12
N ASN A 124 25.77 10.21 -7.39
CA ASN A 124 26.59 9.79 -6.26
C ASN A 124 26.39 10.72 -5.05
N ASN A 125 27.09 10.44 -3.94
CA ASN A 125 26.90 11.19 -2.70
C ASN A 125 27.47 12.62 -2.73
N GLU A 126 28.18 13.02 -3.77
CA GLU A 126 28.62 14.41 -3.93
C GLU A 126 27.46 15.32 -4.32
N PHE A 127 26.54 14.81 -5.15
CA PHE A 127 25.44 15.58 -5.72
C PHE A 127 24.06 15.19 -5.15
N LEU A 128 23.90 13.97 -4.67
CA LEU A 128 22.66 13.44 -4.15
C LEU A 128 22.78 13.05 -2.67
N PHE A 129 21.65 13.01 -1.96
CA PHE A 129 21.56 12.42 -0.63
C PHE A 129 21.42 10.89 -0.74
N VAL A 130 22.50 10.21 -1.15
CA VAL A 130 22.56 8.73 -1.12
C VAL A 130 22.50 8.25 0.34
N ARG A 131 23.15 9.01 1.24
CA ARG A 131 23.02 8.88 2.69
C ARG A 131 22.33 10.13 3.23
N PRO A 132 21.52 10.02 4.29
CA PRO A 132 20.95 11.20 4.92
C PRO A 132 22.06 12.08 5.49
N ALA A 133 21.97 13.38 5.30
CA ALA A 133 22.90 14.34 5.90
C ALA A 133 22.50 14.67 7.32
N LEU A 134 21.19 14.65 7.62
CA LEU A 134 20.61 14.93 8.93
C LEU A 134 19.82 13.72 9.42
N SER A 135 19.95 13.40 10.69
CA SER A 135 19.15 12.36 11.35
C SER A 135 18.07 13.01 12.19
N THR A 136 16.82 12.69 11.92
CA THR A 136 15.68 13.18 12.73
C THR A 136 15.57 12.53 14.10
N GLU A 137 16.33 11.47 14.36
CA GLU A 137 16.29 10.77 15.66
C GLU A 137 16.94 11.59 16.80
N TYR A 138 17.77 12.60 16.45
CA TYR A 138 18.56 13.38 17.41
C TYR A 138 18.37 14.89 17.29
N ILE A 139 17.44 15.36 16.46
CA ILE A 139 17.19 16.80 16.33
C ILE A 139 16.17 17.20 17.39
N GLU A 140 16.63 17.84 18.46
CA GLU A 140 15.80 18.73 19.28
C GLU A 140 15.57 19.99 18.45
N ASN A 141 14.41 20.10 17.82
CA ASN A 141 14.04 21.31 17.10
C ASN A 141 13.91 22.47 18.10
N GLU A 142 14.65 23.54 17.90
CA GLU A 142 14.51 24.79 18.67
C GLU A 142 13.10 25.38 18.49
N GLU A 143 12.45 25.14 17.36
CA GLU A 143 11.04 25.46 17.13
C GLU A 143 10.17 24.22 17.40
N PRO A 144 9.40 24.22 18.51
CA PRO A 144 8.49 23.12 18.79
C PRO A 144 7.40 23.05 17.73
N ALA A 145 6.94 21.84 17.43
CA ALA A 145 5.77 21.63 16.58
C ALA A 145 4.57 22.39 17.15
N ALA A 146 3.74 22.97 16.28
CA ALA A 146 2.53 23.69 16.71
C ALA A 146 1.54 22.77 17.46
N LYS A 147 1.58 21.46 17.15
CA LYS A 147 0.78 20.43 17.82
C LYS A 147 1.67 19.28 18.28
N PRO A 148 1.39 18.69 19.45
CA PRO A 148 2.10 17.48 19.88
C PRO A 148 1.79 16.33 18.93
N THR A 149 2.76 15.43 18.73
CA THR A 149 2.56 14.21 17.91
C THR A 149 1.53 13.28 18.54
N PHE A 150 1.54 13.16 19.86
CA PHE A 150 0.58 12.38 20.64
C PHE A 150 0.27 13.04 21.97
N ARG A 151 -0.89 12.69 22.54
CA ARG A 151 -1.31 13.12 23.89
C ARG A 151 -1.25 11.95 24.84
N VAL A 152 -0.92 12.22 26.10
CA VAL A 152 -0.81 11.21 27.15
C VAL A 152 -1.93 11.40 28.16
N TYR A 153 -2.58 10.29 28.51
CA TYR A 153 -3.67 10.23 29.49
C TYR A 153 -3.28 9.30 30.62
N TYR A 154 -3.45 9.74 31.86
CA TYR A 154 -3.06 9.01 33.06
C TYR A 154 -4.29 8.71 33.93
N PRO A 155 -4.99 7.58 33.73
CA PRO A 155 -6.04 7.16 34.62
C PRO A 155 -5.43 6.53 35.89
N HIS A 156 -5.94 6.94 37.05
CA HIS A 156 -5.47 6.41 38.33
C HIS A 156 -6.35 5.28 38.86
N THR A 157 -7.55 5.10 38.34
CA THR A 157 -8.52 4.07 38.70
C THR A 157 -9.18 3.50 37.45
N HIS A 158 -9.89 2.36 37.58
CA HIS A 158 -10.65 1.80 36.46
C HIS A 158 -11.84 2.66 36.00
N GLU A 159 -12.48 3.38 36.93
CA GLU A 159 -13.52 4.37 36.55
C GLU A 159 -12.89 5.56 35.83
N ALA A 160 -11.73 6.03 36.31
CA ALA A 160 -10.96 7.07 35.63
C ALA A 160 -10.48 6.59 34.24
N LEU A 161 -10.24 5.28 34.03
CA LEU A 161 -9.86 4.73 32.74
C LEU A 161 -10.96 4.91 31.70
N HIS A 162 -12.23 4.64 32.04
CA HIS A 162 -13.37 4.87 31.15
C HIS A 162 -13.44 6.37 30.76
N ALA A 163 -13.43 7.25 31.76
CA ALA A 163 -13.46 8.71 31.52
C ALA A 163 -12.24 9.21 30.72
N CYS A 164 -11.06 8.65 30.93
CA CYS A 164 -9.85 8.99 30.18
C CYS A 164 -9.96 8.57 28.71
N LEU A 165 -10.43 7.35 28.43
CA LEU A 165 -10.58 6.86 27.07
C LEU A 165 -11.67 7.66 26.32
N ARG A 166 -12.79 7.93 26.98
CA ARG A 166 -13.84 8.79 26.44
C ARG A 166 -13.28 10.17 26.06
N ARG A 167 -12.56 10.82 26.98
CA ARG A 167 -11.93 12.12 26.73
C ARG A 167 -10.90 12.07 25.62
N ALA A 168 -10.15 10.96 25.49
CA ALA A 168 -9.18 10.78 24.40
C ALA A 168 -9.87 10.78 23.02
N ILE A 169 -11.08 10.20 22.93
CA ILE A 169 -11.88 10.20 21.71
C ILE A 169 -12.51 11.56 21.46
N GLU A 170 -13.07 12.20 22.49
CA GLU A 170 -13.67 13.53 22.39
C GLU A 170 -12.67 14.62 21.96
N ASN A 171 -11.38 14.45 22.32
CA ASN A 171 -10.32 15.38 21.93
C ASN A 171 -10.05 15.44 20.41
N PHE A 172 -10.54 14.49 19.62
CA PHE A 172 -10.51 14.59 18.16
C PHE A 172 -11.53 15.60 17.62
N GLN A 173 -12.46 16.07 18.46
CA GLN A 173 -13.45 17.10 18.14
C GLN A 173 -14.19 16.80 16.83
N LEU A 174 -14.70 15.57 16.68
CA LEU A 174 -15.55 15.19 15.56
C LEU A 174 -16.88 15.94 15.68
N ALA A 175 -17.34 16.54 14.57
CA ALA A 175 -18.55 17.37 14.56
C ALA A 175 -19.84 16.54 14.69
N LEU A 176 -19.79 15.26 14.35
CA LEU A 176 -20.93 14.36 14.46
C LEU A 176 -21.02 13.73 15.85
N PRO A 177 -22.23 13.55 16.37
CA PRO A 177 -22.44 12.87 17.63
C PRO A 177 -22.15 11.37 17.51
N PHE A 178 -21.64 10.76 18.57
CA PHE A 178 -21.64 9.31 18.72
C PHE A 178 -23.05 8.81 19.05
N GLU A 179 -23.39 7.63 18.53
CA GLU A 179 -24.65 6.94 18.86
C GLU A 179 -24.75 6.69 20.38
N ASP A 180 -23.71 6.09 20.95
CA ASP A 180 -23.52 5.89 22.39
C ASP A 180 -22.03 5.68 22.70
N LEU A 181 -21.32 6.75 22.99
CA LEU A 181 -19.87 6.71 23.25
C LEU A 181 -19.56 5.97 24.57
N ASP A 182 -20.42 6.03 25.57
CA ASP A 182 -20.21 5.35 26.85
C ASP A 182 -20.33 3.82 26.69
N ARG A 183 -21.31 3.35 25.93
CA ARG A 183 -21.44 1.96 25.52
C ARG A 183 -20.20 1.48 24.76
N ASP A 184 -19.78 2.23 23.76
CA ASP A 184 -18.65 1.88 22.88
C ASP A 184 -17.35 1.79 23.69
N VAL A 185 -17.07 2.76 24.56
CA VAL A 185 -15.93 2.73 25.49
C VAL A 185 -16.02 1.52 26.44
N GLY A 186 -17.21 1.22 26.93
CA GLY A 186 -17.47 0.02 27.75
C GLY A 186 -17.11 -1.28 27.02
N GLN A 187 -17.46 -1.40 25.74
CA GLN A 187 -17.14 -2.55 24.89
C GLN A 187 -15.62 -2.65 24.64
N VAL A 188 -14.94 -1.52 24.38
CA VAL A 188 -13.47 -1.50 24.25
C VAL A 188 -12.82 -2.03 25.53
N LEU A 189 -13.23 -1.55 26.70
CA LEU A 189 -12.69 -2.00 27.99
C LEU A 189 -13.02 -3.46 28.27
N ALA A 190 -14.19 -3.96 27.87
CA ALA A 190 -14.52 -5.38 27.96
C ALA A 190 -13.61 -6.24 27.10
N ALA A 191 -13.34 -5.85 25.86
CA ALA A 191 -12.40 -6.53 24.98
C ALA A 191 -10.97 -6.54 25.53
N VAL A 192 -10.51 -5.43 26.12
CA VAL A 192 -9.21 -5.36 26.80
C VAL A 192 -9.15 -6.34 27.98
N ARG A 193 -10.20 -6.42 28.81
CA ARG A 193 -10.27 -7.38 29.91
C ARG A 193 -10.29 -8.82 29.41
N GLN A 194 -11.05 -9.11 28.37
CA GLN A 194 -11.07 -10.44 27.75
C GLN A 194 -9.68 -10.88 27.27
N ARG A 195 -8.91 -9.95 26.71
CA ARG A 195 -7.56 -10.24 26.17
C ARG A 195 -6.51 -10.40 27.25
N PHE A 196 -6.51 -9.55 28.26
CA PHE A 196 -5.42 -9.47 29.26
C PHE A 196 -5.81 -10.01 30.64
N GLY A 197 -7.05 -10.43 30.82
CA GLY A 197 -7.60 -10.92 32.09
C GLY A 197 -8.31 -9.84 32.90
N ASN A 198 -9.21 -10.29 33.79
CA ASN A 198 -10.01 -9.38 34.62
C ASN A 198 -9.21 -8.66 35.72
N ASP A 199 -8.05 -9.23 36.13
CA ASP A 199 -7.22 -8.73 37.24
C ASP A 199 -6.08 -7.81 36.78
N VAL A 200 -6.23 -7.13 35.66
CA VAL A 200 -5.24 -6.16 35.19
C VAL A 200 -5.14 -5.01 36.19
N ARG A 201 -4.12 -5.05 37.06
CA ARG A 201 -3.82 -3.95 37.95
C ARG A 201 -3.17 -2.81 37.19
N LEU A 202 -3.73 -1.61 37.33
CA LEU A 202 -3.08 -0.40 36.80
C LEU A 202 -1.81 -0.15 37.62
N ARG A 203 -0.66 -0.19 36.93
CA ARG A 203 0.63 0.12 37.53
C ARG A 203 0.79 1.65 37.68
N PRO A 204 1.70 2.15 38.55
CA PRO A 204 1.89 3.59 38.73
C PRO A 204 2.23 4.38 37.45
N ASN A 205 2.85 3.70 36.45
CA ASN A 205 3.18 4.29 35.16
C ASN A 205 2.12 4.02 34.07
N PHE A 206 0.92 3.57 34.46
CA PHE A 206 -0.13 3.32 33.48
C PHE A 206 -0.47 4.61 32.72
N GLN A 207 -0.43 4.51 31.40
CA GLN A 207 -0.75 5.61 30.51
C GLN A 207 -1.30 5.13 29.18
N ILE A 208 -2.16 5.94 28.59
CA ILE A 208 -2.62 5.81 27.22
C ILE A 208 -1.98 6.95 26.42
N GLN A 209 -1.22 6.61 25.41
CA GLN A 209 -0.65 7.56 24.45
C GLN A 209 -1.46 7.47 23.16
N MET A 210 -2.11 8.56 22.73
CA MET A 210 -2.95 8.60 21.54
C MET A 210 -2.37 9.61 20.56
N LEU A 211 -2.10 9.21 19.31
CA LEU A 211 -1.68 10.11 18.24
C LEU A 211 -2.71 11.23 18.07
N ASP A 212 -2.26 12.45 17.87
CA ASP A 212 -3.12 13.65 17.86
C ASP A 212 -4.02 13.74 16.62
N SER A 213 -3.68 13.07 15.54
CA SER A 213 -4.47 13.04 14.31
C SER A 213 -5.12 11.67 14.07
N LEU A 214 -6.37 11.68 13.62
CA LEU A 214 -7.04 10.48 13.11
C LEU A 214 -6.49 10.07 11.75
N PHE A 215 -6.54 8.77 11.49
CA PHE A 215 -6.13 8.15 10.24
C PHE A 215 -7.37 7.83 9.42
N TYR A 216 -7.56 8.51 8.29
CA TYR A 216 -8.74 8.33 7.44
C TYR A 216 -8.40 7.43 6.25
N ARG A 217 -9.23 6.41 6.04
CA ARG A 217 -9.15 5.51 4.89
C ARG A 217 -10.53 4.93 4.58
N ASN A 218 -10.89 4.90 3.30
CA ASN A 218 -12.22 4.46 2.86
C ASN A 218 -13.31 5.23 3.60
N LYS A 219 -14.23 4.52 4.27
CA LYS A 219 -15.32 5.09 5.07
C LYS A 219 -15.01 5.13 6.57
N GLY A 220 -13.77 4.88 6.98
CA GLY A 220 -13.38 4.81 8.37
C GLY A 220 -12.39 5.89 8.80
N ALA A 221 -12.51 6.27 10.07
CA ALA A 221 -11.49 7.01 10.81
C ALA A 221 -10.93 6.09 11.90
N TYR A 222 -9.62 6.15 12.12
CA TYR A 222 -8.94 5.26 13.06
C TYR A 222 -8.18 6.12 14.07
N ALA A 223 -8.53 5.99 15.35
CA ALA A 223 -7.72 6.53 16.44
C ALA A 223 -6.64 5.51 16.77
N VAL A 224 -5.37 5.93 16.68
CA VAL A 224 -4.23 5.03 16.86
C VAL A 224 -3.39 5.49 18.04
N GLY A 225 -3.09 4.57 18.94
CA GLY A 225 -2.33 4.83 20.14
C GLY A 225 -1.64 3.59 20.68
N LYS A 226 -1.10 3.72 21.88
CA LYS A 226 -0.55 2.62 22.68
C LYS A 226 -0.91 2.75 24.14
N VAL A 227 -0.95 1.63 24.83
CA VAL A 227 -1.12 1.56 26.26
C VAL A 227 0.17 1.03 26.88
N ILE A 228 0.64 1.69 27.93
CA ILE A 228 1.79 1.28 28.74
C ILE A 228 1.27 0.95 30.14
N ASN A 229 1.57 -0.27 30.63
CA ASN A 229 1.23 -0.73 31.96
C ASN A 229 2.39 -1.52 32.58
N GLY A 230 3.17 -0.89 33.42
CA GLY A 230 4.42 -1.46 33.92
C GLY A 230 5.46 -1.59 32.79
N PHE A 231 5.86 -2.81 32.50
CA PHE A 231 6.78 -3.16 31.41
C PHE A 231 6.08 -3.63 30.16
N THR A 232 4.73 -3.70 30.17
CA THR A 232 3.94 -4.16 29.04
C THR A 232 3.50 -2.96 28.22
N GLU A 233 3.79 -3.00 26.93
CA GLU A 233 3.27 -2.07 25.94
C GLU A 233 2.43 -2.85 24.93
N PHE A 234 1.29 -2.30 24.56
CA PHE A 234 0.45 -2.88 23.51
C PHE A 234 -0.24 -1.78 22.68
N PRO A 235 -0.50 -2.05 21.40
CA PRO A 235 -1.18 -1.11 20.54
C PRO A 235 -2.65 -0.97 20.95
N LEU A 236 -3.21 0.19 20.62
CA LEU A 236 -4.62 0.50 20.75
C LEU A 236 -5.06 1.21 19.46
N ALA A 237 -5.84 0.54 18.62
CA ALA A 237 -6.47 1.23 17.49
C ALA A 237 -7.97 1.03 17.51
N LEU A 238 -8.70 2.14 17.33
CA LEU A 238 -10.15 2.22 17.41
C LEU A 238 -10.70 2.67 16.05
N PRO A 239 -11.29 1.76 15.25
CA PRO A 239 -12.03 2.13 14.06
C PRO A 239 -13.32 2.86 14.43
N ILE A 240 -13.53 4.04 13.87
CA ILE A 240 -14.72 4.88 14.02
C ILE A 240 -15.45 4.92 12.69
N LEU A 241 -16.71 4.53 12.68
CA LEU A 241 -17.54 4.41 11.48
C LEU A 241 -18.83 5.23 11.63
N HIS A 242 -19.56 5.38 10.52
CA HIS A 242 -20.90 5.94 10.47
C HIS A 242 -21.94 4.84 10.56
N ASN A 243 -23.01 5.09 11.33
CA ASN A 243 -24.23 4.31 11.25
C ASN A 243 -25.16 4.84 10.15
N GLU A 244 -26.27 4.17 9.91
CA GLU A 244 -27.26 4.56 8.89
C GLU A 244 -27.92 5.92 9.17
N ARG A 245 -27.88 6.39 10.41
CA ARG A 245 -28.42 7.69 10.84
C ARG A 245 -27.39 8.82 10.76
N GLY A 246 -26.17 8.52 10.29
CA GLY A 246 -25.08 9.49 10.22
C GLY A 246 -24.41 9.80 11.57
N GLN A 247 -24.67 8.99 12.61
CA GLN A 247 -23.98 9.09 13.89
C GLN A 247 -22.73 8.21 13.88
N LEU A 248 -21.76 8.53 14.72
CA LEU A 248 -20.51 7.80 14.85
C LEU A 248 -20.62 6.65 15.86
N PHE A 249 -19.82 5.62 15.68
CA PHE A 249 -19.62 4.55 16.65
C PHE A 249 -18.24 3.92 16.51
N ILE A 250 -17.75 3.28 17.58
CA ILE A 250 -16.53 2.49 17.58
C ILE A 250 -16.90 1.06 17.19
N ASP A 251 -16.34 0.58 16.08
CA ASP A 251 -16.72 -0.71 15.49
C ASP A 251 -16.05 -1.90 16.15
N THR A 252 -14.81 -1.74 16.59
CA THR A 252 -14.00 -2.75 17.28
C THR A 252 -12.81 -2.12 17.98
N VAL A 253 -11.96 -2.96 18.60
CA VAL A 253 -10.63 -2.56 19.09
C VAL A 253 -9.56 -3.51 18.59
N LEU A 254 -8.46 -2.96 18.13
CA LEU A 254 -7.27 -3.68 17.66
C LEU A 254 -6.16 -3.53 18.70
N LEU A 255 -5.75 -4.65 19.30
CA LEU A 255 -4.90 -4.69 20.50
C LEU A 255 -3.58 -5.43 20.31
N THR A 256 -3.28 -5.90 19.09
CA THR A 256 -2.07 -6.66 18.83
C THR A 256 -1.21 -6.04 17.73
N GLU A 257 0.10 -6.33 17.74
CA GLU A 257 0.97 -5.96 16.64
C GLU A 257 0.48 -6.52 15.30
N ASP A 258 -0.03 -7.76 15.27
CA ASP A 258 -0.55 -8.39 14.05
C ASP A 258 -1.78 -7.66 13.52
N ASP A 259 -2.69 -7.19 14.40
CA ASP A 259 -3.82 -6.36 14.00
C ASP A 259 -3.36 -5.07 13.29
N LEU A 260 -2.37 -4.39 13.86
CA LEU A 260 -1.83 -3.18 13.26
C LEU A 260 -1.05 -3.49 11.98
N LEU A 261 -0.28 -4.58 11.95
CA LEU A 261 0.41 -5.01 10.74
C LEU A 261 -0.58 -5.24 9.60
N LEU A 262 -1.74 -5.84 9.86
CA LEU A 262 -2.82 -5.98 8.88
C LEU A 262 -3.43 -4.61 8.54
N LEU A 263 -3.75 -3.78 9.53
CA LEU A 263 -4.31 -2.45 9.31
C LEU A 263 -3.41 -1.58 8.42
N PHE A 264 -2.10 -1.63 8.61
CA PHE A 264 -1.11 -0.85 7.86
C PHE A 264 -0.49 -1.60 6.66
N SER A 265 -0.94 -2.81 6.33
CA SER A 265 -0.39 -3.59 5.21
C SER A 265 -1.12 -3.39 3.88
N PHE A 266 -2.21 -2.63 3.87
CA PHE A 266 -2.94 -2.27 2.67
C PHE A 266 -2.10 -1.33 1.80
N ALA A 267 -1.48 -1.90 0.81
CA ALA A 267 -0.36 -1.32 0.09
C ALA A 267 -0.71 -0.02 -0.65
N ARG A 268 -1.89 0.10 -1.20
CA ARG A 268 -2.27 1.24 -2.04
C ARG A 268 -3.35 2.13 -1.43
N ALA A 269 -4.09 1.62 -0.46
CA ALA A 269 -5.09 2.38 0.28
C ALA A 269 -4.42 3.20 1.38
N TYR A 270 -3.71 4.25 1.00
CA TYR A 270 -2.96 5.10 1.92
C TYR A 270 -3.86 5.84 2.89
N PHE A 271 -3.43 5.91 4.12
CA PHE A 271 -4.09 6.77 5.10
C PHE A 271 -3.94 8.25 4.75
N MET A 272 -5.00 9.01 4.99
CA MET A 272 -4.96 10.45 5.05
C MET A 272 -4.80 10.86 6.52
N VAL A 273 -3.65 11.45 6.85
CA VAL A 273 -3.30 11.87 8.21
C VAL A 273 -2.67 13.26 8.12
N ASP A 274 -3.14 14.20 8.92
CA ASP A 274 -2.49 15.50 9.06
C ASP A 274 -1.30 15.38 10.01
N MET A 275 -0.10 15.31 9.47
CA MET A 275 1.14 15.16 10.22
C MET A 275 2.00 16.41 10.04
N GLU A 276 2.35 17.08 11.12
CA GLU A 276 3.32 18.17 11.08
C GLU A 276 4.75 17.61 10.95
N ILE A 277 5.06 16.58 11.72
CA ILE A 277 6.36 15.89 11.74
C ILE A 277 6.14 14.41 11.39
N PRO A 278 6.20 14.01 10.10
CA PRO A 278 5.96 12.63 9.68
C PRO A 278 6.89 11.60 10.33
N SER A 279 8.15 11.96 10.53
CA SER A 279 9.14 11.07 11.17
C SER A 279 8.73 10.68 12.60
N ALA A 280 8.14 11.60 13.36
CA ALA A 280 7.64 11.34 14.70
C ALA A 280 6.44 10.36 14.68
N TYR A 281 5.52 10.49 13.72
CA TYR A 281 4.43 9.54 13.50
C TYR A 281 4.97 8.15 13.13
N VAL A 282 5.93 8.09 12.20
CA VAL A 282 6.56 6.82 11.80
C VAL A 282 7.31 6.17 12.96
N GLN A 283 8.02 6.95 13.78
CA GLN A 283 8.70 6.45 14.97
C GLN A 283 7.71 5.89 16.01
N PHE A 284 6.61 6.59 16.27
CA PHE A 284 5.55 6.12 17.14
C PHE A 284 4.93 4.81 16.61
N LEU A 285 4.54 4.76 15.34
CA LEU A 285 3.98 3.56 14.71
C LEU A 285 4.97 2.39 14.73
N ARG A 286 6.27 2.65 14.52
CA ARG A 286 7.29 1.62 14.58
C ARG A 286 7.46 1.02 15.99
N SER A 287 7.24 1.80 17.05
CA SER A 287 7.22 1.27 18.41
C SER A 287 6.09 0.26 18.63
N LEU A 288 5.00 0.35 17.85
CA LEU A 288 3.84 -0.56 17.88
C LEU A 288 3.99 -1.75 16.90
N MET A 289 4.79 -1.60 15.86
CA MET A 289 4.98 -2.54 14.76
C MET A 289 6.47 -2.71 14.47
N ALA A 290 7.21 -3.29 15.42
CA ALA A 290 8.67 -3.43 15.32
C ALA A 290 9.12 -4.21 14.08
N ARG A 291 8.29 -5.17 13.62
CA ARG A 291 8.54 -5.99 12.43
C ARG A 291 8.28 -5.29 11.10
N LYS A 292 7.67 -4.09 11.11
CA LYS A 292 7.34 -3.34 9.88
C LYS A 292 8.48 -2.39 9.51
N PRO A 293 9.04 -2.47 8.29
CA PRO A 293 10.07 -1.56 7.83
C PRO A 293 9.58 -0.10 7.81
N ARG A 294 10.47 0.85 8.12
CA ARG A 294 10.16 2.30 8.06
C ARG A 294 9.65 2.70 6.67
N ALA A 295 10.24 2.15 5.61
CA ALA A 295 9.83 2.38 4.22
C ALA A 295 8.33 2.10 4.01
N GLU A 296 7.84 0.97 4.52
CA GLU A 296 6.43 0.58 4.38
C GLU A 296 5.49 1.48 5.21
N LEU A 297 5.95 1.98 6.37
CA LEU A 297 5.17 2.92 7.18
C LEU A 297 5.00 4.27 6.45
N TYR A 298 6.08 4.79 5.85
CA TYR A 298 5.97 5.99 5.02
C TYR A 298 5.01 5.78 3.83
N ASN A 299 5.06 4.61 3.19
CA ASN A 299 4.14 4.26 2.12
C ASN A 299 2.68 4.26 2.62
N ALA A 300 2.39 3.60 3.74
CA ALA A 300 1.03 3.53 4.31
C ALA A 300 0.47 4.92 4.67
N LEU A 301 1.33 5.90 4.94
CA LEU A 301 0.96 7.29 5.20
C LEU A 301 0.88 8.16 3.94
N GLY A 302 1.06 7.57 2.74
CA GLY A 302 1.01 8.27 1.46
C GLY A 302 2.28 9.01 1.08
N LEU A 303 3.40 8.75 1.77
CA LEU A 303 4.71 9.34 1.52
C LEU A 303 5.61 8.35 0.73
N ALA A 304 5.07 7.86 -0.39
CA ALA A 304 5.65 6.75 -1.16
C ALA A 304 7.07 7.04 -1.71
N LYS A 305 7.39 8.30 -2.02
CA LYS A 305 8.74 8.66 -2.50
C LYS A 305 9.79 8.52 -1.39
N GLN A 306 9.43 8.87 -0.15
CA GLN A 306 10.30 8.64 1.00
C GLN A 306 10.45 7.15 1.30
N GLY A 307 9.35 6.39 1.25
CA GLY A 307 9.41 4.94 1.38
C GLY A 307 10.31 4.29 0.33
N LYS A 308 10.21 4.73 -0.93
CA LYS A 308 11.08 4.30 -2.03
C LYS A 308 12.56 4.62 -1.75
N THR A 309 12.87 5.83 -1.25
CA THR A 309 14.23 6.22 -0.90
C THR A 309 14.82 5.34 0.21
N LEU A 310 14.04 5.08 1.27
CA LEU A 310 14.46 4.22 2.37
C LEU A 310 14.65 2.77 1.91
N PHE A 311 13.71 2.24 1.13
CA PHE A 311 13.86 0.91 0.53
C PHE A 311 15.16 0.77 -0.25
N TYR A 312 15.50 1.76 -1.08
CA TYR A 312 16.72 1.74 -1.89
C TYR A 312 17.98 1.78 -1.02
N ARG A 313 17.98 2.56 0.06
CA ARG A 313 19.08 2.59 1.04
C ARG A 313 19.27 1.22 1.74
N ASP A 314 18.17 0.60 2.18
CA ASP A 314 18.18 -0.74 2.79
C ASP A 314 18.66 -1.80 1.80
N PHE A 315 18.23 -1.72 0.55
CA PHE A 315 18.66 -2.59 -0.52
C PHE A 315 20.17 -2.47 -0.83
N LEU A 316 20.68 -1.25 -0.94
CA LEU A 316 22.12 -1.02 -1.14
C LEU A 316 22.95 -1.47 0.08
N TYR A 317 22.41 -1.33 1.29
CA TYR A 317 23.04 -1.86 2.49
C TYR A 317 23.12 -3.39 2.41
N HIS A 318 22.02 -4.06 2.07
CA HIS A 318 21.97 -5.51 1.89
C HIS A 318 23.00 -5.99 0.85
N LEU A 319 23.06 -5.37 -0.32
CA LEU A 319 24.02 -5.72 -1.36
C LEU A 319 25.49 -5.63 -0.90
N ARG A 320 25.81 -4.65 -0.08
CA ARG A 320 27.19 -4.48 0.46
C ARG A 320 27.57 -5.52 1.51
N HIS A 321 26.60 -6.09 2.22
CA HIS A 321 26.81 -7.03 3.32
C HIS A 321 26.42 -8.47 2.96
N SER A 322 26.05 -8.73 1.72
CA SER A 322 25.66 -10.04 1.22
C SER A 322 26.52 -10.43 0.03
N SER A 323 26.86 -11.70 -0.10
CA SER A 323 27.47 -12.29 -1.30
C SER A 323 26.46 -12.89 -2.27
N ASP A 324 25.17 -12.65 -2.04
CA ASP A 324 24.06 -13.20 -2.79
C ASP A 324 24.05 -12.72 -4.25
N GLN A 325 23.55 -13.56 -5.14
CA GLN A 325 23.42 -13.24 -6.56
C GLN A 325 21.96 -13.18 -6.98
N PHE A 326 21.67 -12.29 -7.92
CA PHE A 326 20.39 -12.29 -8.60
C PHE A 326 20.24 -13.53 -9.45
N ILE A 327 19.15 -14.24 -9.25
CA ILE A 327 18.77 -15.43 -10.00
C ILE A 327 17.37 -15.24 -10.59
N VAL A 328 17.05 -16.02 -11.63
CA VAL A 328 15.68 -16.12 -12.12
C VAL A 328 14.77 -16.54 -10.97
N ALA A 329 13.66 -15.85 -10.78
CA ALA A 329 12.75 -16.17 -9.67
C ALA A 329 12.19 -17.59 -9.84
N PRO A 330 12.15 -18.40 -8.77
CA PRO A 330 11.53 -19.72 -8.82
C PRO A 330 10.04 -19.63 -9.16
N GLY A 331 9.52 -20.62 -9.90
CA GLY A 331 8.11 -20.71 -10.26
C GLY A 331 7.88 -20.73 -11.77
N ILE A 332 6.61 -20.54 -12.15
CA ILE A 332 6.20 -20.54 -13.56
C ILE A 332 6.63 -19.20 -14.20
N LYS A 333 7.42 -19.29 -15.27
CA LYS A 333 7.85 -18.09 -16.00
C LYS A 333 6.66 -17.35 -16.62
N GLY A 334 6.55 -16.05 -16.32
CA GLY A 334 5.53 -15.17 -16.87
C GLY A 334 5.70 -14.94 -18.38
N MET A 335 4.59 -14.74 -19.09
CA MET A 335 4.61 -14.45 -20.52
C MET A 335 5.06 -13.03 -20.83
N VAL A 336 4.80 -12.09 -19.93
CA VAL A 336 4.92 -10.64 -20.15
C VAL A 336 6.16 -10.04 -19.48
N MET A 337 6.64 -10.65 -18.38
CA MET A 337 7.77 -10.14 -17.61
C MET A 337 8.84 -11.18 -17.37
N VAL A 338 10.10 -10.73 -17.31
CA VAL A 338 11.20 -11.47 -16.67
C VAL A 338 11.16 -11.11 -15.19
N VAL A 339 11.14 -12.14 -14.34
CA VAL A 339 11.10 -11.99 -12.87
C VAL A 339 12.34 -12.62 -12.28
N PHE A 340 13.04 -11.84 -11.45
CA PHE A 340 14.26 -12.30 -10.78
C PHE A 340 14.28 -11.85 -9.30
N THR A 341 15.17 -12.45 -8.51
CA THR A 341 15.22 -12.21 -7.07
C THR A 341 16.64 -12.38 -6.53
N LEU A 342 16.90 -11.79 -5.36
CA LEU A 342 17.99 -12.20 -4.49
C LEU A 342 17.43 -13.19 -3.46
N PRO A 343 17.95 -14.42 -3.34
CA PRO A 343 17.43 -15.42 -2.38
C PRO A 343 17.35 -14.91 -0.94
N SER A 344 18.33 -14.16 -0.47
CA SER A 344 18.40 -13.62 0.89
C SER A 344 17.61 -12.32 1.08
N PHE A 345 17.07 -11.70 0.01
CA PHE A 345 16.31 -10.45 0.09
C PHE A 345 14.84 -10.68 -0.29
N PRO A 346 13.86 -10.28 0.54
CA PRO A 346 12.47 -10.71 0.39
C PRO A 346 11.69 -9.92 -0.69
N PHE A 347 12.33 -9.67 -1.86
CA PHE A 347 11.71 -8.94 -2.96
C PHE A 347 11.98 -9.62 -4.29
N VAL A 348 11.06 -9.44 -5.23
CA VAL A 348 11.20 -9.81 -6.64
C VAL A 348 11.30 -8.55 -7.49
N PHE A 349 12.03 -8.67 -8.58
CA PHE A 349 12.28 -7.63 -9.57
C PHE A 349 11.64 -8.07 -10.88
N LYS A 350 10.83 -7.21 -11.48
CA LYS A 350 10.07 -7.51 -12.69
C LYS A 350 10.44 -6.54 -13.80
N VAL A 351 10.85 -7.07 -14.95
CA VAL A 351 11.19 -6.28 -16.14
C VAL A 351 10.26 -6.67 -17.28
N ILE A 352 9.60 -5.69 -17.89
CA ILE A 352 8.68 -5.93 -19.00
C ILE A 352 9.47 -6.40 -20.22
N LYS A 353 9.07 -7.52 -20.83
CA LYS A 353 9.66 -8.10 -22.04
C LYS A 353 9.48 -7.17 -23.24
N ASP A 354 10.33 -7.33 -24.23
CA ASP A 354 10.23 -6.65 -25.51
C ASP A 354 9.33 -7.40 -26.51
N PHE A 355 9.20 -8.71 -26.29
CA PHE A 355 8.46 -9.60 -27.17
C PHE A 355 7.42 -10.39 -26.38
N TYR A 356 6.21 -10.49 -26.91
CA TYR A 356 5.08 -11.19 -26.32
C TYR A 356 4.66 -12.35 -27.22
N PRO A 357 4.17 -13.47 -26.65
CA PRO A 357 3.60 -14.55 -27.46
C PRO A 357 2.35 -14.06 -28.21
N PRO A 358 2.01 -14.67 -29.36
CA PRO A 358 0.88 -14.25 -30.21
C PRO A 358 -0.48 -14.17 -29.49
N GLN A 359 -0.63 -14.95 -28.41
CA GLN A 359 -1.86 -14.97 -27.59
C GLN A 359 -2.04 -13.72 -26.72
N LYS A 360 -0.97 -12.91 -26.54
CA LYS A 360 -0.99 -11.69 -25.73
C LYS A 360 -0.98 -10.45 -26.62
N ASP A 361 -2.17 -9.91 -26.94
CA ASP A 361 -2.30 -8.62 -27.62
C ASP A 361 -2.06 -7.46 -26.63
N THR A 362 -0.79 -7.22 -26.32
CA THR A 362 -0.38 -6.20 -25.36
C THR A 362 0.84 -5.41 -25.84
N THR A 363 1.09 -4.28 -25.20
CA THR A 363 2.28 -3.44 -25.40
C THR A 363 2.84 -3.03 -24.05
N ARG A 364 4.11 -2.60 -24.02
CA ARG A 364 4.73 -2.09 -22.78
C ARG A 364 3.92 -0.96 -22.14
N ASP A 365 3.37 -0.06 -22.94
CA ASP A 365 2.59 1.07 -22.44
C ASP A 365 1.23 0.61 -21.87
N LYS A 366 0.56 -0.35 -22.52
CA LYS A 366 -0.64 -0.99 -21.96
C LYS A 366 -0.35 -1.60 -20.59
N ILE A 367 0.76 -2.36 -20.46
CA ILE A 367 1.16 -2.99 -19.19
C ILE A 367 1.44 -1.92 -18.12
N LYS A 368 2.22 -0.87 -18.44
CA LYS A 368 2.45 0.26 -17.52
C LYS A 368 1.13 0.94 -17.10
N GLY A 369 0.20 1.07 -18.03
CA GLY A 369 -1.15 1.57 -17.76
C GLY A 369 -1.90 0.73 -16.73
N LYS A 370 -1.79 -0.62 -16.79
CA LYS A 370 -2.39 -1.54 -15.81
C LYS A 370 -1.76 -1.37 -14.40
N TYR A 371 -0.44 -1.23 -14.32
CA TYR A 371 0.24 -0.92 -13.04
C TYR A 371 -0.18 0.43 -12.47
N LEU A 372 -0.37 1.44 -13.32
CA LEU A 372 -0.89 2.75 -12.91
C LEU A 372 -2.34 2.66 -12.43
N LEU A 373 -3.18 1.86 -13.10
CA LEU A 373 -4.56 1.61 -12.68
C LEU A 373 -4.60 1.06 -11.25
N VAL A 374 -3.79 0.03 -10.95
CA VAL A 374 -3.69 -0.51 -9.57
C VAL A 374 -3.28 0.58 -8.59
N LYS A 375 -2.26 1.36 -8.92
CA LYS A 375 -1.75 2.43 -8.05
C LYS A 375 -2.82 3.48 -7.70
N GLN A 376 -3.73 3.77 -8.62
CA GLN A 376 -4.75 4.80 -8.46
C GLN A 376 -6.06 4.30 -7.86
N HIS A 377 -6.37 3.02 -8.02
CA HIS A 377 -7.71 2.48 -7.74
C HIS A 377 -7.76 1.40 -6.66
N ASP A 378 -6.61 0.79 -6.29
CA ASP A 378 -6.62 -0.15 -5.16
C ASP A 378 -6.89 0.59 -3.85
N ARG A 379 -8.09 0.39 -3.32
CA ARG A 379 -8.52 0.90 -2.01
C ARG A 379 -8.73 -0.22 -0.98
N VAL A 380 -8.50 -1.45 -1.39
CA VAL A 380 -8.78 -2.64 -0.58
C VAL A 380 -7.52 -3.38 -0.11
N GLY A 381 -6.36 -3.08 -0.72
CA GLY A 381 -5.07 -3.66 -0.34
C GLY A 381 -4.92 -5.14 -0.67
N ARG A 382 -5.64 -5.61 -1.69
CA ARG A 382 -5.56 -6.98 -2.20
C ARG A 382 -4.62 -7.13 -3.39
N MET A 383 -3.96 -6.06 -3.77
CA MET A 383 -2.95 -6.08 -4.84
C MET A 383 -1.57 -5.75 -4.26
N ALA A 384 -0.54 -6.45 -4.72
CA ALA A 384 0.81 -6.29 -4.23
C ALA A 384 1.31 -4.86 -4.44
N GLU A 385 1.97 -4.30 -3.43
CA GLU A 385 2.62 -3.00 -3.60
C GLU A 385 3.80 -3.11 -4.54
N THR A 386 3.82 -2.23 -5.53
CA THR A 386 4.86 -2.17 -6.54
C THR A 386 5.63 -0.87 -6.45
N LEU A 387 6.93 -0.97 -6.23
CA LEU A 387 7.87 0.14 -6.34
C LEU A 387 8.39 0.19 -7.77
N GLU A 388 8.25 1.32 -8.42
CA GLU A 388 8.70 1.53 -9.80
C GLU A 388 10.04 2.28 -9.79
N TYR A 389 11.04 1.73 -10.44
CA TYR A 389 12.36 2.33 -10.58
C TYR A 389 12.75 2.49 -12.05
N SER A 390 13.43 3.58 -12.36
CA SER A 390 14.03 3.84 -13.67
C SER A 390 15.54 3.91 -13.55
N ASN A 391 16.24 3.33 -14.52
CA ASN A 391 17.70 3.38 -14.61
C ASN A 391 18.41 2.88 -13.35
N VAL A 392 18.01 1.70 -12.85
CA VAL A 392 18.64 1.08 -11.68
C VAL A 392 19.95 0.44 -12.09
N ALA A 393 21.03 0.84 -11.42
CA ALA A 393 22.36 0.31 -11.66
C ALA A 393 22.69 -0.82 -10.66
N PHE A 394 23.23 -1.92 -11.18
CA PHE A 394 23.64 -3.08 -10.42
C PHE A 394 25.04 -3.52 -10.84
N GLU A 395 25.84 -4.06 -9.92
CA GLU A 395 27.10 -4.72 -10.26
C GLU A 395 26.84 -5.99 -11.09
N ARG A 396 27.49 -6.08 -12.26
CA ARG A 396 27.32 -7.23 -13.18
C ARG A 396 27.66 -8.57 -12.53
N ALA A 397 28.69 -8.60 -11.69
CA ALA A 397 29.13 -9.79 -10.96
C ALA A 397 28.07 -10.36 -10.00
N ARG A 398 27.03 -9.59 -9.69
CA ARG A 398 25.91 -10.01 -8.86
C ARG A 398 24.82 -10.76 -9.61
N PHE A 399 24.91 -10.89 -10.92
CA PHE A 399 23.92 -11.60 -11.74
C PHE A 399 24.41 -12.99 -12.10
N SER A 400 23.56 -14.00 -11.95
CA SER A 400 23.85 -15.31 -12.48
C SER A 400 23.91 -15.27 -14.02
N PRO A 401 24.77 -16.08 -14.66
CA PRO A 401 24.85 -16.14 -16.11
C PRO A 401 23.51 -16.45 -16.79
N GLU A 402 22.71 -17.32 -16.18
CA GLU A 402 21.38 -17.68 -16.65
C GLU A 402 20.43 -16.47 -16.67
N LEU A 403 20.45 -15.66 -15.62
CA LEU A 403 19.62 -14.45 -15.55
C LEU A 403 20.04 -13.42 -16.58
N ILE A 404 21.35 -13.20 -16.78
CA ILE A 404 21.85 -12.29 -17.82
C ILE A 404 21.32 -12.73 -19.18
N GLN A 405 21.47 -14.01 -19.52
CA GLN A 405 20.99 -14.57 -20.78
C GLN A 405 19.47 -14.38 -20.95
N GLU A 406 18.69 -14.58 -19.88
CA GLU A 406 17.24 -14.40 -19.93
C GLU A 406 16.85 -12.93 -20.18
N ILE A 407 17.50 -11.97 -19.51
CA ILE A 407 17.24 -10.54 -19.72
C ILE A 407 17.69 -10.11 -21.12
N GLU A 408 18.86 -10.52 -21.59
CA GLU A 408 19.37 -10.24 -22.95
C GLU A 408 18.43 -10.80 -24.03
N THR A 409 17.85 -11.96 -23.80
CA THR A 409 16.94 -12.61 -24.75
C THR A 409 15.58 -11.93 -24.83
N PHE A 410 14.98 -11.60 -23.69
CA PHE A 410 13.59 -11.16 -23.62
C PHE A 410 13.39 -9.66 -23.36
N CYS A 411 14.40 -8.97 -22.84
CA CYS A 411 14.34 -7.56 -22.46
C CYS A 411 15.54 -6.73 -22.97
N PRO A 412 16.06 -6.94 -24.20
CA PRO A 412 17.28 -6.26 -24.64
C PRO A 412 17.16 -4.73 -24.62
N SER A 413 15.99 -4.17 -24.89
CA SER A 413 15.79 -2.72 -24.85
C SER A 413 15.81 -2.13 -23.43
N GLN A 414 15.66 -2.96 -22.41
CA GLN A 414 15.67 -2.55 -21.01
C GLN A 414 17.06 -2.67 -20.37
N LEU A 415 18.00 -3.27 -21.06
CA LEU A 415 19.35 -3.56 -20.58
C LEU A 415 20.36 -2.59 -21.20
N GLU A 416 21.24 -2.05 -20.37
CA GLU A 416 22.37 -1.22 -20.78
C GLU A 416 23.59 -1.65 -19.96
N TYR A 417 24.76 -1.73 -20.60
CA TYR A 417 26.02 -2.02 -19.95
C TYR A 417 26.87 -0.77 -19.83
N ASP A 418 27.38 -0.50 -18.62
CA ASP A 418 28.33 0.57 -18.35
C ASP A 418 29.50 -0.01 -17.54
N GLY A 419 30.55 -0.44 -18.24
CA GLY A 419 31.68 -1.16 -17.65
C GLY A 419 31.21 -2.42 -16.90
N ASP A 420 31.50 -2.50 -15.60
CA ASP A 420 31.11 -3.61 -14.74
C ASP A 420 29.67 -3.47 -14.17
N THR A 421 28.90 -2.52 -14.67
CA THR A 421 27.55 -2.23 -14.20
C THR A 421 26.51 -2.62 -15.25
N ILE A 422 25.45 -3.26 -14.78
CA ILE A 422 24.21 -3.48 -15.54
C ILE A 422 23.21 -2.42 -15.12
N ILE A 423 22.63 -1.71 -16.09
CA ILE A 423 21.58 -0.72 -15.87
C ILE A 423 20.28 -1.27 -16.45
N ILE A 424 19.27 -1.39 -15.60
CA ILE A 424 17.90 -1.75 -16.01
C ILE A 424 17.10 -0.45 -16.13
N ARG A 425 16.63 -0.15 -17.35
CA ARG A 425 15.96 1.13 -17.66
C ARG A 425 14.63 1.29 -16.93
N HIS A 426 13.90 0.20 -16.74
CA HIS A 426 12.64 0.21 -16.01
C HIS A 426 12.44 -1.12 -15.29
N CYS A 427 12.13 -1.06 -13.99
CA CYS A 427 11.96 -2.22 -13.13
C CYS A 427 10.84 -1.98 -12.11
N TYR A 428 9.95 -2.94 -11.96
CA TYR A 428 9.04 -3.02 -10.83
C TYR A 428 9.63 -3.91 -9.75
N ILE A 429 9.50 -3.51 -8.50
CA ILE A 429 9.98 -4.26 -7.33
C ILE A 429 8.79 -4.50 -6.41
N GLU A 430 8.57 -5.76 -6.04
CA GLU A 430 7.47 -6.20 -5.19
C GLU A 430 7.99 -7.12 -4.09
N ARG A 431 7.27 -7.18 -2.97
CA ARG A 431 7.57 -8.14 -1.92
C ARG A 431 7.35 -9.56 -2.45
N ARG A 432 8.36 -10.42 -2.26
CA ARG A 432 8.27 -11.84 -2.62
C ARG A 432 7.24 -12.54 -1.74
N MET A 433 6.29 -13.21 -2.35
CA MET A 433 5.26 -14.03 -1.72
C MET A 433 5.40 -15.47 -2.17
N ILE A 434 4.81 -16.40 -1.45
CA ILE A 434 4.69 -17.78 -1.89
C ILE A 434 3.52 -17.83 -2.88
N PRO A 435 3.73 -18.24 -4.16
CA PRO A 435 2.64 -18.42 -5.11
C PRO A 435 1.59 -19.37 -4.56
N LEU A 436 0.31 -19.01 -4.69
CA LEU A 436 -0.77 -19.77 -4.06
C LEU A 436 -0.90 -21.19 -4.61
N ASN A 437 -0.60 -21.40 -5.89
CA ASN A 437 -0.57 -22.73 -6.48
C ASN A 437 0.49 -23.65 -5.84
N ILE A 438 1.63 -23.10 -5.41
CA ILE A 438 2.67 -23.86 -4.68
C ILE A 438 2.23 -24.10 -3.25
N TYR A 439 1.74 -23.06 -2.58
CA TYR A 439 1.26 -23.16 -1.20
C TYR A 439 0.20 -24.25 -1.03
N LEU A 440 -0.79 -24.32 -1.93
CA LEU A 440 -1.88 -25.30 -1.86
C LEU A 440 -1.41 -26.75 -2.06
N GLN A 441 -0.22 -26.99 -2.65
CA GLN A 441 0.35 -28.34 -2.78
C GLN A 441 1.00 -28.81 -1.48
N GLU A 442 1.51 -27.91 -0.65
CA GLU A 442 2.24 -28.20 0.57
C GLU A 442 1.38 -28.03 1.83
N ALA A 443 0.23 -27.36 1.72
CA ALA A 443 -0.65 -27.02 2.81
C ALA A 443 -1.36 -28.25 3.42
N ASP A 444 -1.48 -28.29 4.73
CA ASP A 444 -2.40 -29.20 5.41
C ASP A 444 -3.88 -28.81 5.16
N ASP A 445 -4.82 -29.64 5.60
CA ASP A 445 -6.25 -29.43 5.32
C ASP A 445 -6.78 -28.10 5.90
N ALA A 446 -6.33 -27.68 7.08
CA ALA A 446 -6.74 -26.43 7.71
C ALA A 446 -6.15 -25.21 7.00
N GLN A 447 -4.89 -25.30 6.61
CA GLN A 447 -4.21 -24.27 5.83
C GLN A 447 -4.82 -24.13 4.43
N LEU A 448 -5.17 -25.25 3.78
CA LEU A 448 -5.85 -25.25 2.49
C LEU A 448 -7.23 -24.60 2.59
N GLU A 449 -8.05 -24.98 3.58
CA GLU A 449 -9.37 -24.39 3.80
C GLU A 449 -9.25 -22.87 4.00
N ALA A 450 -8.36 -22.43 4.89
CA ALA A 450 -8.13 -21.01 5.16
C ALA A 450 -7.67 -20.24 3.90
N ALA A 451 -6.75 -20.82 3.11
CA ALA A 451 -6.22 -20.17 1.91
C ALA A 451 -7.27 -20.06 0.80
N VAL A 452 -8.13 -21.07 0.61
CA VAL A 452 -9.21 -21.05 -0.39
C VAL A 452 -10.28 -20.02 0.00
N ILE A 453 -10.65 -19.96 1.29
CA ILE A 453 -11.58 -18.93 1.79
C ILE A 453 -11.00 -17.54 1.55
N GLU A 454 -9.74 -17.34 1.88
CA GLU A 454 -9.07 -16.03 1.75
C GLU A 454 -8.87 -15.62 0.28
N TYR A 455 -8.67 -16.59 -0.63
CA TYR A 455 -8.63 -16.34 -2.07
C TYR A 455 -9.96 -15.78 -2.60
N GLY A 456 -11.09 -16.41 -2.27
CA GLY A 456 -12.40 -15.91 -2.69
C GLY A 456 -12.71 -14.54 -2.06
N ASN A 457 -12.33 -14.32 -0.79
CA ASN A 457 -12.44 -13.02 -0.15
C ASN A 457 -11.59 -11.95 -0.87
N ALA A 458 -10.37 -12.29 -1.31
CA ALA A 458 -9.52 -11.37 -2.06
C ALA A 458 -10.18 -10.94 -3.39
N ILE A 459 -10.82 -11.86 -4.11
CA ILE A 459 -11.57 -11.55 -5.32
C ILE A 459 -12.75 -10.63 -4.99
N LYS A 460 -13.56 -10.95 -3.96
CA LYS A 460 -14.70 -10.11 -3.55
C LYS A 460 -14.29 -8.70 -3.13
N ASP A 461 -13.14 -8.57 -2.46
CA ASP A 461 -12.58 -7.27 -2.13
C ASP A 461 -12.14 -6.47 -3.38
N MET A 462 -11.55 -7.15 -4.39
CA MET A 462 -11.23 -6.51 -5.66
C MET A 462 -12.48 -6.09 -6.43
N VAL A 463 -13.54 -6.92 -6.41
CA VAL A 463 -14.87 -6.54 -6.94
C VAL A 463 -15.36 -5.26 -6.28
N ALA A 464 -15.28 -5.17 -4.95
CA ALA A 464 -15.64 -3.98 -4.19
C ALA A 464 -14.83 -2.74 -4.59
N ALA A 465 -13.64 -2.89 -5.14
CA ALA A 465 -12.79 -1.82 -5.66
C ALA A 465 -13.01 -1.53 -7.17
N ASN A 466 -13.99 -2.15 -7.80
CA ASN A 466 -14.23 -2.08 -9.25
C ASN A 466 -13.07 -2.67 -10.09
N ILE A 467 -12.39 -3.69 -9.59
CA ILE A 467 -11.26 -4.32 -10.27
C ILE A 467 -11.57 -5.79 -10.54
N PHE A 468 -11.46 -6.19 -11.81
CA PHE A 468 -11.50 -7.56 -12.28
C PHE A 468 -10.07 -8.05 -12.52
N PRO A 469 -9.63 -9.19 -11.96
CA PRO A 469 -8.26 -9.67 -12.11
C PRO A 469 -7.88 -10.06 -13.56
N GLY A 470 -8.86 -10.38 -14.40
CA GLY A 470 -8.65 -10.96 -15.73
C GLY A 470 -8.31 -12.45 -15.63
N ASP A 471 -7.07 -12.78 -15.31
CA ASP A 471 -6.63 -14.16 -15.07
C ASP A 471 -6.71 -14.52 -13.58
N MET A 472 -7.70 -15.34 -13.21
CA MET A 472 -7.94 -15.77 -11.84
C MET A 472 -7.18 -17.03 -11.41
N LEU A 473 -6.19 -17.50 -12.17
CA LEU A 473 -5.42 -18.69 -11.84
C LEU A 473 -4.68 -18.54 -10.49
N TRP A 474 -4.60 -19.61 -9.73
CA TRP A 474 -3.92 -19.66 -8.42
C TRP A 474 -2.48 -19.13 -8.46
N LYS A 475 -1.76 -19.32 -9.58
CA LYS A 475 -0.37 -18.85 -9.78
C LYS A 475 -0.23 -17.32 -9.76
N ASN A 476 -1.31 -16.57 -10.00
CA ASN A 476 -1.30 -15.10 -10.09
C ASN A 476 -1.56 -14.44 -8.73
N PHE A 477 -1.81 -15.26 -7.72
CA PHE A 477 -1.99 -14.86 -6.32
C PHE A 477 -0.86 -15.38 -5.46
N GLY A 478 -0.53 -14.63 -4.42
CA GLY A 478 0.45 -15.02 -3.41
C GLY A 478 -0.15 -14.98 -2.02
N ILE A 479 0.35 -15.84 -1.14
CA ILE A 479 -0.01 -15.83 0.26
C ILE A 479 1.06 -15.11 1.08
N THR A 480 0.63 -14.21 1.96
CA THR A 480 1.51 -13.49 2.87
C THR A 480 1.77 -14.30 4.13
N ARG A 481 2.78 -13.91 4.92
CA ARG A 481 3.09 -14.54 6.23
C ARG A 481 1.93 -14.46 7.24
N HIS A 482 0.93 -13.60 7.02
CA HIS A 482 -0.26 -13.45 7.85
C HIS A 482 -1.48 -14.18 7.27
N GLY A 483 -1.27 -15.09 6.30
CA GLY A 483 -2.33 -15.88 5.67
C GLY A 483 -3.25 -15.07 4.73
N LYS A 484 -2.91 -13.81 4.40
CA LYS A 484 -3.68 -13.00 3.46
C LYS A 484 -3.29 -13.30 2.02
N VAL A 485 -4.30 -13.48 1.17
CA VAL A 485 -4.10 -13.69 -0.27
C VAL A 485 -4.10 -12.34 -0.98
N VAL A 486 -3.10 -12.15 -1.84
CA VAL A 486 -2.84 -10.91 -2.57
C VAL A 486 -2.56 -11.23 -4.03
N PHE A 487 -3.16 -10.48 -4.94
CA PHE A 487 -2.97 -10.57 -6.38
C PHE A 487 -1.72 -9.80 -6.81
N TYR A 488 -0.93 -10.32 -7.75
CA TYR A 488 0.33 -9.68 -8.18
C TYR A 488 0.59 -9.73 -9.69
N ASP A 489 -0.34 -10.22 -10.51
CA ASP A 489 -0.19 -10.29 -11.97
C ASP A 489 -1.20 -9.35 -12.67
N TYR A 490 -0.73 -8.14 -13.02
CA TYR A 490 -1.60 -7.03 -13.42
C TYR A 490 -1.80 -6.88 -14.92
N ASP A 491 -1.22 -7.74 -15.75
CA ASP A 491 -1.23 -7.54 -17.21
C ASP A 491 -2.64 -7.64 -17.84
N GLU A 492 -3.57 -8.33 -17.19
CA GLU A 492 -4.95 -8.52 -17.68
C GLU A 492 -6.04 -7.83 -16.86
N ILE A 493 -5.68 -7.05 -15.81
CA ILE A 493 -6.71 -6.40 -14.99
C ILE A 493 -7.56 -5.42 -15.80
N GLU A 494 -8.86 -5.37 -15.46
CA GLU A 494 -9.82 -4.43 -16.04
C GLU A 494 -10.75 -3.86 -14.97
N TYR A 495 -11.51 -2.81 -15.33
CA TYR A 495 -12.63 -2.41 -14.48
C TYR A 495 -13.77 -3.40 -14.62
N ILE A 496 -14.40 -3.75 -13.50
CA ILE A 496 -15.62 -4.58 -13.54
C ILE A 496 -16.70 -3.90 -14.39
N THR A 497 -16.78 -2.57 -14.32
CA THR A 497 -17.75 -1.77 -15.11
C THR A 497 -17.51 -1.83 -16.61
N ASP A 498 -16.34 -2.23 -17.07
CA ASP A 498 -15.99 -2.34 -18.49
C ASP A 498 -16.17 -3.77 -19.02
N CYS A 499 -16.26 -4.76 -18.11
CA CYS A 499 -16.52 -6.16 -18.47
C CYS A 499 -18.00 -6.39 -18.84
N ASN A 500 -18.24 -7.42 -19.64
CA ASN A 500 -19.58 -7.90 -19.96
C ASN A 500 -19.75 -9.32 -19.40
N PHE A 501 -20.27 -9.43 -18.19
CA PHE A 501 -20.50 -10.72 -17.54
C PHE A 501 -21.73 -11.42 -18.12
N ARG A 502 -21.54 -12.62 -18.65
CA ARG A 502 -22.55 -13.40 -19.34
C ARG A 502 -22.57 -14.83 -18.81
N ARG A 503 -23.73 -15.48 -18.92
CA ARG A 503 -23.85 -16.93 -18.80
C ARG A 503 -23.49 -17.58 -20.12
N VAL A 504 -22.87 -18.75 -20.06
CA VAL A 504 -22.67 -19.59 -21.23
C VAL A 504 -24.05 -19.97 -21.77
N PRO A 505 -24.39 -19.64 -23.04
CA PRO A 505 -25.68 -20.00 -23.63
C PRO A 505 -25.85 -21.52 -23.66
N ALA A 506 -27.07 -22.02 -23.46
CA ALA A 506 -27.36 -23.44 -23.58
C ALA A 506 -27.07 -23.94 -25.03
N PRO A 507 -26.47 -25.13 -25.21
CA PRO A 507 -26.21 -25.67 -26.56
C PRO A 507 -27.52 -25.86 -27.31
N ARG A 508 -27.52 -25.55 -28.60
CA ARG A 508 -28.72 -25.63 -29.47
C ARG A 508 -28.96 -27.05 -29.99
N ASN A 509 -27.89 -27.86 -30.07
CA ASN A 509 -27.86 -29.22 -30.56
C ASN A 509 -26.65 -29.99 -29.98
N GLU A 510 -26.57 -31.29 -30.26
CA GLU A 510 -25.46 -32.16 -29.81
C GLU A 510 -24.10 -31.76 -30.42
N GLU A 511 -24.09 -31.14 -31.63
CA GLU A 511 -22.86 -30.65 -32.27
C GLU A 511 -22.27 -29.46 -31.47
N ASP A 512 -23.13 -28.56 -31.02
CA ASP A 512 -22.71 -27.42 -30.16
C ASP A 512 -22.16 -27.92 -28.81
N GLU A 513 -22.76 -28.96 -28.23
CA GLU A 513 -22.32 -29.54 -26.94
C GLU A 513 -20.95 -30.23 -27.05
N MET A 514 -20.65 -30.81 -28.22
CA MET A 514 -19.39 -31.51 -28.50
C MET A 514 -18.33 -30.62 -29.16
N ALA A 515 -18.64 -29.35 -29.44
CA ALA A 515 -17.74 -28.44 -30.13
C ALA A 515 -16.48 -28.11 -29.31
N ALA A 516 -15.31 -28.22 -29.94
CA ALA A 516 -14.02 -27.85 -29.31
C ALA A 516 -13.85 -26.33 -29.17
N GLU A 517 -14.58 -25.54 -29.96
CA GLU A 517 -14.60 -24.08 -29.93
C GLU A 517 -15.96 -23.57 -29.46
N PRO A 518 -16.03 -22.39 -28.81
CA PRO A 518 -17.29 -21.80 -28.40
C PRO A 518 -18.21 -21.60 -29.61
N TRP A 519 -19.39 -22.22 -29.61
CA TRP A 519 -20.43 -22.07 -30.64
C TRP A 519 -21.19 -20.75 -30.58
N TYR A 520 -20.86 -19.91 -29.57
CA TYR A 520 -21.42 -18.58 -29.36
C TYR A 520 -20.38 -17.49 -29.58
N ALA A 521 -20.83 -16.29 -29.97
CA ALA A 521 -19.95 -15.15 -30.16
C ALA A 521 -19.34 -14.69 -28.84
N VAL A 522 -18.03 -14.50 -28.82
CA VAL A 522 -17.27 -13.97 -27.68
C VAL A 522 -16.69 -12.63 -28.08
N GLY A 523 -17.08 -11.58 -27.37
CA GLY A 523 -16.53 -10.22 -27.51
C GLY A 523 -15.27 -10.03 -26.66
N PRO A 524 -14.49 -8.96 -26.89
CA PRO A 524 -13.22 -8.74 -26.21
C PRO A 524 -13.34 -8.50 -24.69
N HIS A 525 -14.50 -8.09 -24.21
CA HIS A 525 -14.77 -7.86 -22.77
C HIS A 525 -15.78 -8.86 -22.18
N ASP A 526 -16.13 -9.91 -22.93
CA ASP A 526 -17.04 -10.94 -22.45
C ASP A 526 -16.35 -11.82 -21.41
N VAL A 527 -17.01 -11.99 -20.27
CA VAL A 527 -16.56 -12.85 -19.16
C VAL A 527 -17.64 -13.85 -18.83
N PHE A 528 -17.29 -15.13 -18.79
CA PHE A 528 -18.17 -16.24 -18.45
C PHE A 528 -17.75 -16.85 -17.11
N PRO A 529 -18.28 -16.41 -15.96
CA PRO A 529 -17.84 -16.85 -14.64
C PRO A 529 -17.93 -18.36 -14.41
N GLU A 530 -18.90 -19.04 -15.04
CA GLU A 530 -19.06 -20.49 -14.97
C GLU A 530 -17.80 -21.25 -15.42
N THR A 531 -17.03 -20.67 -16.35
CA THR A 531 -15.81 -21.30 -16.87
C THR A 531 -14.65 -21.28 -15.88
N PHE A 532 -14.67 -20.39 -14.86
CA PHE A 532 -13.60 -20.32 -13.86
C PHE A 532 -13.44 -21.65 -13.12
N GLY A 533 -14.53 -22.35 -12.85
CA GLY A 533 -14.51 -23.65 -12.21
C GLY A 533 -13.66 -24.71 -12.90
N GLN A 534 -13.55 -24.65 -14.24
CA GLN A 534 -12.77 -25.59 -15.03
C GLN A 534 -11.26 -25.48 -14.72
N PHE A 535 -10.78 -24.29 -14.45
CA PHE A 535 -9.36 -24.00 -14.18
C PHE A 535 -9.03 -24.02 -12.68
N LEU A 536 -9.97 -23.67 -11.82
CA LEU A 536 -9.74 -23.49 -10.38
C LEU A 536 -10.05 -24.74 -9.56
N LEU A 537 -11.01 -25.56 -9.98
CA LEU A 537 -11.61 -26.58 -9.12
C LEU A 537 -11.21 -28.03 -9.50
N GLY A 538 -10.01 -28.19 -10.06
CA GLY A 538 -9.48 -29.53 -10.39
C GLY A 538 -9.19 -30.41 -9.16
N ASN A 539 -8.76 -29.81 -8.04
CA ASN A 539 -8.55 -30.53 -6.78
C ASN A 539 -9.87 -30.67 -6.02
N PRO A 540 -10.30 -31.91 -5.67
CA PRO A 540 -11.57 -32.15 -4.98
C PRO A 540 -11.70 -31.43 -3.62
N LYS A 541 -10.62 -31.33 -2.83
CA LYS A 541 -10.61 -30.62 -1.54
C LYS A 541 -10.80 -29.13 -1.74
N VAL A 542 -10.06 -28.53 -2.69
CA VAL A 542 -10.22 -27.10 -3.05
C VAL A 542 -11.65 -26.84 -3.54
N ARG A 543 -12.20 -27.72 -4.39
CA ARG A 543 -13.57 -27.63 -4.90
C ARG A 543 -14.59 -27.61 -3.76
N ALA A 544 -14.48 -28.54 -2.81
CA ALA A 544 -15.42 -28.62 -1.70
C ALA A 544 -15.47 -27.32 -0.87
N VAL A 545 -14.31 -26.76 -0.54
CA VAL A 545 -14.22 -25.50 0.22
C VAL A 545 -14.71 -24.33 -0.63
N PHE A 546 -14.26 -24.21 -1.88
CA PHE A 546 -14.65 -23.12 -2.76
C PHE A 546 -16.17 -23.08 -3.00
N MET A 547 -16.77 -24.22 -3.31
CA MET A 547 -18.22 -24.32 -3.51
C MET A 547 -19.04 -24.02 -2.26
N LYS A 548 -18.50 -24.33 -1.08
CA LYS A 548 -19.14 -24.01 0.20
C LYS A 548 -19.19 -22.51 0.49
N HIS A 549 -18.13 -21.76 0.12
CA HIS A 549 -17.94 -20.37 0.56
C HIS A 549 -18.01 -19.34 -0.57
N HIS A 550 -17.77 -19.75 -1.83
CA HIS A 550 -17.58 -18.85 -2.96
C HIS A 550 -18.25 -19.32 -4.26
N ALA A 551 -19.27 -20.17 -4.17
CA ALA A 551 -20.01 -20.61 -5.37
C ALA A 551 -20.60 -19.45 -6.17
N ASP A 552 -20.91 -18.34 -5.48
CA ASP A 552 -21.42 -17.10 -6.07
C ASP A 552 -20.45 -16.48 -7.11
N LEU A 553 -19.15 -16.67 -6.95
CA LEU A 553 -18.15 -16.19 -7.92
C LEU A 553 -18.24 -16.88 -9.29
N LEU A 554 -18.89 -18.04 -9.37
CA LEU A 554 -19.13 -18.77 -10.61
C LEU A 554 -20.46 -18.37 -11.28
N ASP A 555 -21.27 -17.50 -10.69
CA ASP A 555 -22.52 -17.04 -11.27
C ASP A 555 -22.37 -15.61 -11.85
N ALA A 556 -22.70 -15.44 -13.12
CA ALA A 556 -22.69 -14.13 -13.77
C ALA A 556 -23.57 -13.11 -13.05
N ALA A 557 -24.66 -13.55 -12.36
CA ALA A 557 -25.55 -12.67 -11.62
C ALA A 557 -24.82 -11.92 -10.49
N PHE A 558 -23.90 -12.58 -9.77
CA PHE A 558 -23.08 -11.92 -8.74
C PHE A 558 -22.32 -10.72 -9.30
N TRP A 559 -21.63 -10.91 -10.42
CA TRP A 559 -20.82 -9.87 -11.06
C TRP A 559 -21.68 -8.73 -11.63
N GLN A 560 -22.79 -9.07 -12.26
CA GLN A 560 -23.75 -8.10 -12.83
C GLN A 560 -24.37 -7.23 -11.73
N GLU A 561 -24.76 -7.81 -10.60
CA GLU A 561 -25.30 -7.07 -9.46
C GLU A 561 -24.27 -6.06 -8.91
N HIS A 562 -23.04 -6.51 -8.67
CA HIS A 562 -21.98 -5.64 -8.18
C HIS A 562 -21.63 -4.54 -9.18
N GLN A 563 -21.59 -4.86 -10.48
CA GLN A 563 -21.38 -3.91 -11.56
C GLN A 563 -22.47 -2.82 -11.59
N SER A 564 -23.74 -3.20 -11.45
CA SER A 564 -24.86 -2.25 -11.41
C SER A 564 -24.73 -1.30 -10.21
N ARG A 565 -24.51 -1.84 -9.02
CA ARG A 565 -24.33 -1.05 -7.80
C ARG A 565 -23.16 -0.06 -7.91
N ILE A 566 -22.04 -0.49 -8.51
CA ILE A 566 -20.86 0.38 -8.71
C ILE A 566 -21.22 1.51 -9.69
N ARG A 567 -21.95 1.22 -10.79
CA ARG A 567 -22.42 2.23 -11.76
C ARG A 567 -23.40 3.22 -11.15
N GLU A 568 -24.18 2.79 -10.17
CA GLU A 568 -25.07 3.64 -9.36
C GLU A 568 -24.31 4.46 -8.31
N GLY A 569 -22.99 4.33 -8.23
CA GLY A 569 -22.14 5.08 -7.28
C GLY A 569 -22.03 4.44 -5.91
N HIS A 570 -22.48 3.19 -5.73
CA HIS A 570 -22.32 2.49 -4.46
C HIS A 570 -20.86 2.20 -4.17
N LEU A 571 -20.40 2.58 -2.99
CA LEU A 571 -19.07 2.28 -2.47
C LEU A 571 -19.18 1.21 -1.38
N TYR A 572 -18.56 0.07 -1.62
CA TYR A 572 -18.54 -1.03 -0.66
C TYR A 572 -17.62 -0.73 0.53
N ASP A 573 -17.99 -1.25 1.68
CA ASP A 573 -17.12 -1.25 2.86
C ASP A 573 -16.10 -2.39 2.75
N VAL A 574 -14.85 -2.10 3.11
CA VAL A 574 -13.79 -3.09 3.18
C VAL A 574 -13.05 -2.92 4.50
N PHE A 575 -13.03 -3.97 5.30
CA PHE A 575 -12.40 -3.99 6.61
C PHE A 575 -11.16 -4.88 6.62
N THR A 576 -10.18 -4.52 7.45
CA THR A 576 -8.97 -5.30 7.66
C THR A 576 -9.11 -6.36 8.74
N TYR A 577 -10.22 -6.35 9.43
CA TYR A 577 -10.55 -7.25 10.54
C TYR A 577 -11.85 -8.02 10.25
N ASP A 578 -11.94 -9.19 10.83
CA ASP A 578 -13.07 -10.10 10.65
C ASP A 578 -14.37 -9.50 11.24
N ALA A 579 -15.50 -9.80 10.60
CA ALA A 579 -16.81 -9.34 11.04
C ALA A 579 -17.16 -9.81 12.45
N THR A 580 -16.67 -10.98 12.88
CA THR A 580 -16.88 -11.54 14.23
C THR A 580 -16.22 -10.70 15.33
N ARG A 581 -15.28 -9.83 14.99
CA ARG A 581 -14.61 -8.95 15.95
C ARG A 581 -15.34 -7.63 16.16
N ARG A 582 -16.36 -7.35 15.36
CA ARG A 582 -17.14 -6.13 15.46
C ARG A 582 -17.99 -6.16 16.72
N PHE A 583 -18.12 -5.03 17.37
CA PHE A 583 -18.93 -4.90 18.57
C PHE A 583 -20.42 -5.08 18.25
N PRO A 584 -21.17 -5.81 19.11
CA PRO A 584 -22.60 -5.95 18.94
C PRO A 584 -23.30 -4.59 19.09
N ARG A 585 -24.23 -4.30 18.19
CA ARG A 585 -25.05 -3.08 18.20
C ARG A 585 -26.53 -3.45 18.13
N GLU A 586 -27.34 -2.86 18.98
CA GLU A 586 -28.79 -3.03 18.94
C GLU A 586 -29.36 -2.40 17.66
N GLY A 587 -30.10 -3.15 16.88
CA GLY A 587 -30.75 -2.70 15.64
C GLY A 587 -29.87 -2.63 14.41
N ALA A 588 -28.61 -3.04 14.44
CA ALA A 588 -27.82 -3.24 13.24
C ALA A 588 -28.40 -4.43 12.46
N LEU A 589 -29.08 -4.17 11.36
CA LEU A 589 -29.33 -5.19 10.35
C LEU A 589 -27.96 -5.77 9.98
N ALA A 590 -27.85 -7.10 10.06
CA ALA A 590 -26.65 -7.81 9.69
C ALA A 590 -26.31 -7.47 8.23
N THR A 591 -25.44 -6.47 8.02
CA THR A 591 -24.82 -6.17 6.73
C THR A 591 -23.64 -7.12 6.50
N SER A 592 -23.84 -8.39 6.81
CA SER A 592 -23.11 -9.49 6.22
C SER A 592 -23.92 -9.91 5.00
N ASN A 593 -23.28 -10.10 3.85
CA ASN A 593 -23.88 -10.86 2.77
C ASN A 593 -24.63 -12.05 3.38
N PRO A 594 -25.94 -12.19 3.17
CA PRO A 594 -26.67 -13.30 3.76
C PRO A 594 -26.00 -14.59 3.28
N PRO A 595 -25.78 -15.58 4.17
CA PRO A 595 -25.45 -16.91 3.70
C PRO A 595 -26.58 -17.35 2.78
N VAL A 596 -26.24 -17.70 1.56
CA VAL A 596 -27.17 -18.30 0.59
C VAL A 596 -27.78 -19.51 1.29
N GLN A 597 -29.08 -19.47 1.58
CA GLN A 597 -29.80 -20.64 2.04
C GLN A 597 -29.70 -21.73 0.97
N PRO A 598 -29.39 -22.96 1.32
CA PRO A 598 -29.39 -24.05 0.35
C PRO A 598 -30.78 -24.16 -0.28
N VAL A 599 -30.83 -24.13 -1.60
CA VAL A 599 -32.06 -24.45 -2.36
C VAL A 599 -32.49 -25.82 -1.94
N GLN A 600 -33.66 -25.94 -1.30
CA GLN A 600 -34.29 -27.22 -1.06
C GLN A 600 -34.65 -27.82 -2.42
N GLU A 601 -34.00 -28.93 -2.76
CA GLU A 601 -34.45 -29.78 -3.84
C GLU A 601 -35.89 -30.24 -3.54
N THR A 602 -36.85 -29.68 -4.27
CA THR A 602 -38.19 -30.26 -4.34
C THR A 602 -38.11 -31.50 -5.20
N SER A 603 -38.06 -32.64 -4.55
CA SER A 603 -38.33 -33.95 -5.15
C SER A 603 -39.74 -33.99 -5.72
N THR A 604 -39.86 -34.05 -7.04
CA THR A 604 -40.96 -34.74 -7.76
C THR A 604 -40.39 -35.40 -9.00
#